data_50c3edfd174c5ad3c9fa95b34a31be62
#
_entry.id   50c3edfd174c5ad3c9fa95b34a31be62
#
_cell.length_a   1.000
_cell.length_b   1.000
_cell.length_c   1.000
_cell.angle_alpha   90.00
_cell.angle_beta   90.00
_cell.angle_gamma   90.00
#
_symmetry.space_group_name_H-M   'P 1'
#
loop_
_entity.id
_entity.type
_entity.pdbx_description
1 polymer ?
#
loop_
_entity_poly.entity_id
_entity_poly.type
_entity_poly.pdbx_seq_one_letter_code
_entity_poly.pdbx_strand_id
1 'polypeptide(L)'
;MNIAEYILSVLKSQIFVLLSWGFHRPVRLENGLRFQVQGFIHRGTVEVVYVEGADLFEVRTLNADGSIKQKEEDVYLDCLVNVIDGMVERTPNYKERVEQEYKLSR
;
A
#
# COMPACT_ATOMS: atom_id res chain seq x y z
N MET A 1 11.58 11.55 14.94
CA MET A 1 11.21 10.78 13.75
C MET A 1 9.94 11.39 13.16
N ASN A 2 9.91 11.67 11.88
CA ASN A 2 8.68 12.17 11.26
C ASN A 2 7.76 10.99 10.90
N ILE A 3 6.49 11.31 10.63
CA ILE A 3 5.47 10.31 10.38
C ILE A 3 5.77 9.47 9.13
N ALA A 4 6.32 10.09 8.09
CA ALA A 4 6.67 9.37 6.85
C ALA A 4 7.73 8.29 7.12
N GLU A 5 8.77 8.62 7.86
CA GLU A 5 9.82 7.65 8.21
C GLU A 5 9.27 6.53 9.08
N TYR A 6 8.39 6.86 10.00
CA TYR A 6 7.76 5.88 10.87
C TYR A 6 6.92 4.89 10.07
N ILE A 7 6.05 5.39 9.19
CA ILE A 7 5.25 4.55 8.30
C ILE A 7 6.17 3.66 7.46
N LEU A 8 7.21 4.24 6.86
CA LEU A 8 8.13 3.49 6.01
C LEU A 8 8.82 2.37 6.78
N SER A 9 9.23 2.61 8.03
CA SER A 9 9.86 1.59 8.86
C SER A 9 8.92 0.43 9.17
N VAL A 10 7.65 0.73 9.43
CA VAL A 10 6.62 -0.30 9.65
C VAL A 10 6.42 -1.14 8.39
N LEU A 11 6.31 -0.50 7.23
CA LEU A 11 6.15 -1.21 5.95
C LEU A 11 7.37 -2.08 5.65
N LYS A 12 8.58 -1.57 5.87
CA LYS A 12 9.82 -2.32 5.60
C LYS A 12 10.00 -3.53 6.51
N SER A 13 9.31 -3.60 7.64
CA SER A 13 9.33 -4.80 8.49
C SER A 13 8.75 -6.02 7.77
N GLN A 14 7.98 -5.78 6.69
CA GLN A 14 7.38 -6.82 5.84
C GLN A 14 7.92 -6.68 4.41
N ILE A 15 9.24 -6.74 4.27
CA ILE A 15 9.92 -6.41 3.00
C ILE A 15 9.45 -7.27 1.82
N PHE A 16 9.19 -8.56 2.03
CA PHE A 16 8.73 -9.42 0.94
C PHE A 16 7.33 -9.06 0.46
N VAL A 17 6.48 -8.59 1.36
CA VAL A 17 5.15 -8.10 0.98
C VAL A 17 5.29 -6.82 0.15
N LEU A 18 6.14 -5.88 0.57
CA LEU A 18 6.41 -4.67 -0.20
C LEU A 18 6.91 -4.99 -1.61
N LEU A 19 7.82 -5.95 -1.73
CA LEU A 19 8.35 -6.36 -3.02
C LEU A 19 7.24 -6.93 -3.91
N SER A 20 6.28 -7.66 -3.33
CA SER A 20 5.16 -8.20 -4.11
C SER A 20 4.26 -7.10 -4.68
N TRP A 21 4.17 -5.94 -4.01
CA TRP A 21 3.40 -4.79 -4.52
C TRP A 21 4.13 -4.04 -5.63
N GLY A 22 5.41 -4.27 -5.83
CA GLY A 22 6.22 -3.41 -6.69
C GLY A 22 6.42 -2.03 -6.09
N PHE A 23 6.57 -1.95 -4.77
CA PHE A 23 6.77 -0.69 -4.03
C PHE A 23 7.97 0.08 -4.59
N HIS A 24 7.75 1.36 -4.94
CA HIS A 24 8.83 2.22 -5.41
C HIS A 24 8.46 3.69 -5.24
N ARG A 25 9.44 4.57 -5.36
CA ARG A 25 9.30 6.04 -5.31
C ARG A 25 8.58 6.56 -4.05
N PRO A 26 9.06 6.22 -2.84
CA PRO A 26 8.47 6.78 -1.64
C PRO A 26 8.73 8.28 -1.55
N VAL A 27 7.69 9.05 -1.22
CA VAL A 27 7.74 10.49 -1.07
C VAL A 27 7.12 10.87 0.28
N ARG A 28 7.83 11.71 1.03
CA ARG A 28 7.32 12.23 2.29
C ARG A 28 6.19 13.22 2.05
N LEU A 29 5.10 13.03 2.79
CA LEU A 29 4.03 14.01 2.92
C LEU A 29 4.15 14.66 4.30
N GLU A 30 3.46 15.78 4.50
CA GLU A 30 3.48 16.46 5.81
C GLU A 30 3.03 15.54 6.94
N ASN A 31 1.98 14.75 6.71
CA ASN A 31 1.41 13.86 7.71
C ASN A 31 1.32 12.42 7.23
N GLY A 32 2.16 11.99 6.30
CA GLY A 32 2.09 10.64 5.77
C GLY A 32 3.16 10.31 4.77
N LEU A 33 2.90 9.27 3.99
CA LEU A 33 3.80 8.73 2.99
C LEU A 33 3.04 8.44 1.71
N ARG A 34 3.62 8.83 0.57
CA ARG A 34 3.13 8.48 -0.77
C ARG A 34 4.12 7.55 -1.43
N PHE A 35 3.64 6.55 -2.14
CA PHE A 35 4.50 5.66 -2.91
C PHE A 35 3.75 5.10 -4.11
N GLN A 36 4.47 4.44 -5.01
CA GLN A 36 3.91 3.82 -6.21
C GLN A 36 3.93 2.31 -6.06
N VAL A 37 2.94 1.66 -6.65
CA VAL A 37 2.81 0.20 -6.63
C VAL A 37 2.43 -0.33 -8.00
N GLN A 38 2.62 -1.64 -8.20
CA GLN A 38 2.24 -2.36 -9.42
C GLN A 38 1.60 -3.70 -9.03
N GLY A 39 0.56 -3.64 -8.22
CA GLY A 39 -0.14 -4.83 -7.74
C GLY A 39 -1.22 -5.34 -8.70
N PHE A 40 -1.80 -6.47 -8.38
CA PHE A 40 -2.87 -7.06 -9.20
C PHE A 40 -4.17 -6.24 -9.18
N ILE A 41 -4.47 -5.61 -8.03
CA ILE A 41 -5.71 -4.82 -7.88
C ILE A 41 -5.49 -3.37 -8.26
N HIS A 42 -4.33 -2.82 -7.88
CA HIS A 42 -4.05 -1.40 -8.10
C HIS A 42 -2.63 -1.20 -8.61
N ARG A 43 -2.51 -0.41 -9.68
CA ARG A 43 -1.24 0.07 -10.21
C ARG A 43 -1.29 1.59 -10.18
N GLY A 44 -0.36 2.20 -9.47
CA GLY A 44 -0.28 3.65 -9.35
C GLY A 44 0.03 4.09 -7.94
N THR A 45 -0.57 5.19 -7.51
CA THR A 45 -0.23 5.87 -6.27
C THR A 45 -1.02 5.33 -5.09
N VAL A 46 -0.32 5.15 -3.97
CA VAL A 46 -0.91 4.87 -2.65
C VAL A 46 -0.45 5.97 -1.70
N GLU A 47 -1.37 6.46 -0.87
CA GLU A 47 -1.05 7.39 0.21
C GLU A 47 -1.49 6.80 1.54
N VAL A 48 -0.60 6.88 2.53
CA VAL A 48 -0.90 6.53 3.92
C VAL A 48 -0.79 7.80 4.72
N VAL A 49 -1.89 8.21 5.33
CA VAL A 49 -1.98 9.48 6.05
C VAL A 49 -2.31 9.22 7.52
N TYR A 50 -1.60 9.91 8.41
CA TYR A 50 -1.87 9.86 9.84
C TYR A 50 -2.95 10.87 10.20
N VAL A 51 -3.99 10.40 10.87
CA VAL A 51 -5.09 11.24 11.35
C VAL A 51 -4.85 11.54 12.82
N GLU A 52 -4.29 12.69 13.10
CA GLU A 52 -3.76 13.05 14.42
C GLU A 52 -4.82 12.96 15.54
N GLY A 53 -6.00 13.50 15.33
CA GLY A 53 -7.03 13.51 16.34
C GLY A 53 -7.53 12.13 16.74
N ALA A 54 -7.48 11.16 15.84
CA ALA A 54 -7.93 9.79 16.07
C ALA A 54 -6.78 8.83 16.43
N ASP A 55 -5.54 9.27 16.21
CA ASP A 55 -4.34 8.43 16.37
C ASP A 55 -4.43 7.14 15.52
N LEU A 56 -4.97 7.27 14.33
CA LEU A 56 -5.17 6.18 13.37
C LEU A 56 -4.69 6.62 11.99
N PHE A 57 -4.70 5.70 11.04
CA PHE A 57 -4.23 5.97 9.69
C PHE A 57 -5.37 5.85 8.69
N GLU A 58 -5.22 6.53 7.56
CA GLU A 58 -6.09 6.41 6.42
C GLU A 58 -5.23 5.98 5.22
N VAL A 59 -5.70 4.99 4.48
CA VAL A 59 -5.01 4.50 3.29
C VAL A 59 -5.84 4.82 2.07
N ARG A 60 -5.22 5.42 1.06
CA ARG A 60 -5.88 5.81 -0.20
C ARG A 60 -5.13 5.24 -1.38
N THR A 61 -5.88 4.72 -2.35
CA THR A 61 -5.34 4.46 -3.69
C THR A 61 -5.86 5.55 -4.61
N LEU A 62 -4.98 6.06 -5.47
CA LEU A 62 -5.33 7.18 -6.35
C LEU A 62 -5.33 6.75 -7.82
N ASN A 63 -6.25 7.31 -8.58
CA ASN A 63 -6.26 7.18 -10.03
C ASN A 63 -5.15 8.03 -10.64
N ALA A 64 -4.89 7.85 -11.94
CA ALA A 64 -3.84 8.58 -12.65
C ALA A 64 -4.06 10.11 -12.63
N ASP A 65 -5.32 10.55 -12.55
CA ASP A 65 -5.66 11.99 -12.47
C ASP A 65 -5.54 12.57 -11.05
N GLY A 66 -5.16 11.74 -10.06
CA GLY A 66 -5.03 12.16 -8.68
C GLY A 66 -6.28 12.02 -7.83
N SER A 67 -7.41 11.63 -8.43
CA SER A 67 -8.63 11.41 -7.66
C SER A 67 -8.54 10.11 -6.84
N ILE A 68 -9.28 10.06 -5.73
CA ILE A 68 -9.29 8.88 -4.86
C ILE A 68 -10.07 7.76 -5.56
N LYS A 69 -9.40 6.62 -5.75
CA LYS A 69 -10.01 5.41 -6.29
C LYS A 69 -10.68 4.60 -5.18
N GLN A 70 -9.97 4.40 -4.07
CA GLN A 70 -10.44 3.65 -2.91
C GLN A 70 -9.82 4.24 -1.66
N LYS A 71 -10.56 4.21 -0.56
CA LYS A 71 -10.10 4.74 0.72
C LYS A 71 -10.51 3.81 1.85
N GLU A 72 -9.60 3.57 2.77
CA GLU A 72 -9.86 2.83 3.99
C GLU A 72 -9.51 3.71 5.18
N GLU A 73 -10.49 3.99 6.04
CA GLU A 73 -10.31 4.83 7.23
C GLU A 73 -10.11 3.99 8.49
N ASP A 74 -9.69 4.65 9.55
CA ASP A 74 -9.56 4.07 10.89
C ASP A 74 -8.68 2.81 10.91
N VAL A 75 -7.54 2.89 10.22
CA VAL A 75 -6.59 1.78 10.13
C VAL A 75 -5.59 1.87 11.27
N TYR A 76 -5.50 0.81 12.06
CA TYR A 76 -4.50 0.70 13.12
C TYR A 76 -3.12 0.43 12.52
N LEU A 77 -2.08 0.88 13.23
CA LEU A 77 -0.69 0.75 12.77
C LEU A 77 -0.32 -0.70 12.43
N ASP A 78 -0.70 -1.64 13.30
CA ASP A 78 -0.39 -3.06 13.11
C ASP A 78 -1.21 -3.72 12.00
N CYS A 79 -2.22 -3.03 11.47
CA CYS A 79 -3.04 -3.50 10.36
C CYS A 79 -2.64 -2.88 9.02
N LEU A 80 -1.72 -1.91 9.01
CA LEU A 80 -1.37 -1.16 7.80
C LEU A 80 -0.98 -2.05 6.62
N VAL A 81 -0.04 -2.96 6.84
CA VAL A 81 0.45 -3.82 5.76
C VAL A 81 -0.68 -4.68 5.20
N ASN A 82 -1.50 -5.27 6.06
CA ASN A 82 -2.62 -6.13 5.63
C ASN A 82 -3.68 -5.34 4.86
N VAL A 83 -3.99 -4.12 5.31
CA VAL A 83 -4.97 -3.27 4.63
C VAL A 83 -4.46 -2.88 3.24
N ILE A 84 -3.22 -2.42 3.15
CA ILE A 84 -2.62 -2.05 1.86
C ILE A 84 -2.57 -3.26 0.93
N ASP A 85 -2.16 -4.41 1.43
CA ASP A 85 -2.09 -5.64 0.65
C ASP A 85 -3.46 -6.01 0.05
N GLY A 86 -4.53 -5.86 0.84
CA GLY A 86 -5.89 -6.10 0.37
C GLY A 86 -6.37 -5.11 -0.68
N MET A 87 -5.86 -3.87 -0.66
CA MET A 87 -6.22 -2.84 -1.63
C MET A 87 -5.40 -2.91 -2.92
N VAL A 88 -4.18 -3.45 -2.85
CA VAL A 88 -3.17 -3.35 -3.92
C VAL A 88 -2.93 -4.69 -4.62
N GLU A 89 -2.80 -5.77 -3.88
CA GLU A 89 -2.24 -7.02 -4.41
C GLU A 89 -3.16 -8.23 -4.28
N ARG A 90 -3.76 -8.42 -3.11
CA ARG A 90 -4.44 -9.67 -2.78
C ARG A 90 -5.85 -9.73 -3.36
N THR A 91 -6.07 -10.68 -4.28
CA THR A 91 -7.39 -10.99 -4.82
C THR A 91 -7.92 -12.28 -4.16
N PRO A 92 -9.24 -12.57 -4.28
CA PRO A 92 -9.78 -13.83 -3.73
C PRO A 92 -9.10 -15.08 -4.27
N ASN A 93 -8.58 -15.04 -5.51
CA ASN A 93 -7.87 -16.15 -6.15
C ASN A 93 -6.38 -15.83 -6.36
N TYR A 94 -5.78 -15.10 -5.42
CA TYR A 94 -4.42 -14.59 -5.52
C TYR A 94 -3.41 -15.68 -5.86
N LYS A 95 -3.48 -16.82 -5.15
CA LYS A 95 -2.55 -17.92 -5.36
C LYS A 95 -2.61 -18.46 -6.79
N GLU A 96 -3.82 -18.65 -7.33
CA GLU A 96 -3.99 -19.12 -8.71
C GLU A 96 -3.43 -18.11 -9.73
N ARG A 97 -3.64 -16.83 -9.50
CA ARG A 97 -3.13 -15.79 -10.39
C ARG A 97 -1.61 -15.76 -10.42
N VAL A 98 -0.97 -15.90 -9.28
CA VAL A 98 0.48 -15.97 -9.19
C VAL A 98 1.01 -17.20 -9.93
N GLU A 99 0.40 -18.35 -9.72
CA GLU A 99 0.79 -19.58 -10.40
C GLU A 99 0.66 -19.48 -11.92
N GLN A 100 -0.42 -18.86 -12.41
CA GLN A 100 -0.64 -18.66 -13.84
C GLN A 100 0.41 -17.73 -14.44
N GLU A 101 0.77 -16.65 -13.78
CA GLU A 101 1.80 -15.75 -14.28
C GLU A 101 3.17 -16.44 -14.38
N TYR A 102 3.53 -17.23 -13.38
CA TYR A 102 4.79 -17.94 -13.40
C TYR A 102 4.83 -19.06 -14.45
N LYS A 103 3.70 -19.70 -14.70
CA LYS A 103 3.60 -20.70 -15.78
C LYS A 103 3.79 -20.08 -17.15
N LEU A 104 3.26 -18.90 -17.37
CA LEU A 104 3.37 -18.20 -18.64
C LEU A 104 4.80 -17.72 -18.92
N SER A 105 5.64 -17.58 -17.92
CA SER A 105 7.02 -17.15 -18.06
C SER A 105 8.01 -18.30 -18.32
N ARG A 106 7.55 -19.51 -18.44
CA ARG A 106 8.40 -20.69 -18.70
C ARG A 106 8.70 -20.86 -20.19
#